data_b2809b7fa8138a1e8bb37448ca353e6b
#
_entry.id   b2809b7fa8138a1e8bb37448ca353e6b
#
_cell.length_a   1.000
_cell.length_b   1.000
_cell.length_c   1.000
_cell.angle_alpha   90.00
_cell.angle_beta   90.00
_cell.angle_gamma   90.00
#
_symmetry.space_group_name_H-M   'P 1'
#
loop_
_entity.id
_entity.type
_entity.pdbx_description
1 polymer ?
#
loop_
_entity_poly.entity_id
_entity_poly.type
_entity_poly.pdbx_seq_one_letter_code
_entity_poly.pdbx_strand_id
1 'polypeptide(L)'
;MYISLYRKWRPKTFDEMCGQEHITTILKKQCASGRISHAYLFCGTRGTGKTSSAKILAKAINCEHPVDGNPCNQCPSCLSIDNGSATDVLEIDAASNNKVENIRDLREEVVYPPSVLKKRVYIVDEVHMLTDSAFNALLKTLEEPPEYVVFILATTELNELPPTIISRCIRFDFSRIDAEAVTKRIEYVASQENIKLAEGSSNLIATLADGSMRDALSLLEACSNGRTDLLTKEDIRATLGLAGEETVASLLHSIYLKNVPEAIAIINEIHRSSKDISVFIDDVSVAVRDLIIAKQLQKFGKESNVPKAYKTVCEELTTEQLFYISSILEDTQTRISRYAMNKRTVLELAVIRMCDTAVSESSKALAARISELEKKLALLQATGFTPASADVPAIPVQSPEVASAKADVPEITAAHDARIPFPSMPDVCEYLADPSLSAFLSNAKVYSCGSKIIISAAEFELEILKIDEEKIKNAFTAVIGQKTDVIFEADDGKSKRDDAQQSFIDELS
;
A
#
# COMPACT_ATOMS: atom_id res chain seq x y z
N MET A 1 -16.44 -25.07 -24.39
CA MET A 1 -15.69 -23.80 -24.15
C MET A 1 -15.36 -23.75 -22.67
N TYR A 2 -14.13 -23.55 -22.30
CA TYR A 2 -13.72 -23.44 -20.89
C TYR A 2 -14.24 -22.12 -20.27
N ILE A 3 -14.86 -22.22 -19.11
CA ILE A 3 -15.39 -21.08 -18.36
C ILE A 3 -14.71 -21.09 -16.99
N SER A 4 -14.03 -20.00 -16.64
CA SER A 4 -13.35 -19.86 -15.35
C SER A 4 -14.33 -19.95 -14.16
N LEU A 5 -13.85 -20.49 -13.03
CA LEU A 5 -14.66 -20.74 -11.84
C LEU A 5 -15.34 -19.48 -11.33
N TYR A 6 -14.65 -18.33 -11.31
CA TYR A 6 -15.24 -17.08 -10.85
C TYR A 6 -16.36 -16.56 -11.75
N ARG A 7 -16.44 -17.01 -13.05
CA ARG A 7 -17.56 -16.72 -13.96
C ARG A 7 -18.67 -17.73 -13.80
N LYS A 8 -18.34 -19.02 -13.72
CA LYS A 8 -19.30 -20.13 -13.59
C LYS A 8 -20.08 -20.02 -12.28
N TRP A 9 -19.41 -19.67 -11.18
CA TRP A 9 -19.97 -19.55 -9.83
C TRP A 9 -20.35 -18.12 -9.44
N ARG A 10 -20.53 -17.24 -10.43
CA ARG A 10 -21.06 -15.90 -10.20
C ARG A 10 -22.47 -15.99 -9.64
N PRO A 11 -22.78 -15.32 -8.49
CA PRO A 11 -24.12 -15.37 -7.89
C PRO A 11 -25.18 -14.86 -8.86
N LYS A 12 -26.31 -15.56 -8.91
CA LYS A 12 -27.45 -15.28 -9.78
C LYS A 12 -28.62 -14.63 -9.04
N THR A 13 -28.61 -14.72 -7.71
CA THR A 13 -29.61 -14.12 -6.80
C THR A 13 -28.91 -13.39 -5.67
N PHE A 14 -29.63 -12.50 -4.98
CA PHE A 14 -29.11 -11.82 -3.79
C PHE A 14 -28.82 -12.79 -2.65
N ASP A 15 -29.54 -13.91 -2.57
CA ASP A 15 -29.34 -14.93 -1.53
C ASP A 15 -28.05 -15.76 -1.73
N GLU A 16 -27.52 -15.80 -2.95
CA GLU A 16 -26.25 -16.46 -3.25
C GLU A 16 -25.03 -15.55 -2.99
N MET A 17 -25.25 -14.26 -2.68
CA MET A 17 -24.18 -13.34 -2.36
C MET A 17 -23.60 -13.65 -0.99
N CYS A 18 -22.27 -13.65 -0.87
CA CYS A 18 -21.56 -13.91 0.38
C CYS A 18 -21.14 -12.60 1.06
N GLY A 19 -21.39 -12.48 2.37
CA GLY A 19 -20.82 -11.44 3.24
C GLY A 19 -21.33 -10.02 3.00
N GLN A 20 -22.50 -9.86 2.30
CA GLN A 20 -23.09 -8.55 1.97
C GLN A 20 -24.55 -8.46 2.39
N GLU A 21 -24.95 -9.13 3.49
CA GLU A 21 -26.34 -9.29 3.93
C GLU A 21 -27.05 -7.96 4.15
N HIS A 22 -26.33 -6.94 4.63
CA HIS A 22 -26.84 -5.58 4.86
C HIS A 22 -27.28 -4.91 3.54
N ILE A 23 -26.52 -5.13 2.45
CA ILE A 23 -26.84 -4.58 1.12
C ILE A 23 -27.95 -5.40 0.45
N THR A 24 -27.80 -6.73 0.42
CA THR A 24 -28.73 -7.61 -0.28
C THR A 24 -30.13 -7.53 0.31
N THR A 25 -30.25 -7.40 1.63
CA THR A 25 -31.55 -7.21 2.31
C THR A 25 -32.25 -5.94 1.86
N ILE A 26 -31.54 -4.84 1.72
CA ILE A 26 -32.11 -3.55 1.28
C ILE A 26 -32.53 -3.63 -0.20
N LEU A 27 -31.64 -4.14 -1.07
CA LEU A 27 -31.93 -4.27 -2.50
C LEU A 27 -33.13 -5.20 -2.75
N LYS A 28 -33.21 -6.34 -2.05
CA LYS A 28 -34.39 -7.25 -2.11
C LYS A 28 -35.66 -6.53 -1.74
N LYS A 29 -35.69 -5.78 -0.63
CA LYS A 29 -36.86 -5.01 -0.19
C LYS A 29 -37.27 -3.96 -1.21
N GLN A 30 -36.30 -3.26 -1.81
CA GLN A 30 -36.61 -2.27 -2.86
C GLN A 30 -37.23 -2.94 -4.10
N CYS A 31 -36.67 -4.06 -4.57
CA CYS A 31 -37.17 -4.82 -5.68
C CYS A 31 -38.60 -5.36 -5.40
N ALA A 32 -38.83 -5.94 -4.21
CA ALA A 32 -40.13 -6.48 -3.82
C ALA A 32 -41.20 -5.39 -3.69
N SER A 33 -40.83 -4.19 -3.23
CA SER A 33 -41.76 -3.06 -3.10
C SER A 33 -41.95 -2.22 -4.37
N GLY A 34 -41.16 -2.48 -5.40
CA GLY A 34 -41.13 -1.68 -6.64
C GLY A 34 -40.55 -0.27 -6.47
N ARG A 35 -39.98 0.06 -5.32
CA ARG A 35 -39.38 1.38 -5.01
C ARG A 35 -37.93 1.41 -5.45
N ILE A 36 -37.71 1.44 -6.76
CA ILE A 36 -36.39 1.46 -7.36
C ILE A 36 -35.90 2.91 -7.50
N SER A 37 -34.68 3.21 -7.06
CA SER A 37 -34.06 4.50 -7.32
C SER A 37 -33.60 4.63 -8.76
N HIS A 38 -33.46 5.87 -9.22
CA HIS A 38 -32.90 6.16 -10.53
C HIS A 38 -31.39 5.94 -10.62
N ALA A 39 -30.66 6.04 -9.50
CA ALA A 39 -29.22 5.86 -9.48
C ALA A 39 -28.72 5.17 -8.19
N TYR A 40 -27.84 4.21 -8.38
CA TYR A 40 -27.14 3.45 -7.33
C TYR A 40 -25.64 3.63 -7.49
N LEU A 41 -24.93 3.73 -6.38
CA LEU A 41 -23.46 3.78 -6.35
C LEU A 41 -22.94 2.66 -5.44
N PHE A 42 -22.26 1.67 -6.03
CA PHE A 42 -21.69 0.54 -5.35
C PHE A 42 -20.18 0.79 -5.14
N CYS A 43 -19.78 1.00 -3.90
CA CYS A 43 -18.40 1.29 -3.52
C CYS A 43 -17.76 0.10 -2.80
N GLY A 44 -16.45 -0.09 -2.92
CA GLY A 44 -15.73 -1.11 -2.16
C GLY A 44 -14.62 -1.77 -2.96
N THR A 45 -13.78 -2.57 -2.29
CA THR A 45 -12.62 -3.22 -2.91
C THR A 45 -13.02 -4.18 -4.04
N ARG A 46 -12.06 -4.50 -4.91
CA ARG A 46 -12.26 -5.42 -6.02
C ARG A 46 -12.68 -6.81 -5.51
N GLY A 47 -13.58 -7.49 -6.27
CA GLY A 47 -13.97 -8.86 -5.99
C GLY A 47 -14.98 -9.07 -4.87
N THR A 48 -15.52 -8.01 -4.26
CA THR A 48 -16.53 -8.05 -3.18
C THR A 48 -17.96 -8.24 -3.67
N GLY A 49 -18.19 -8.24 -4.98
CA GLY A 49 -19.51 -8.55 -5.58
C GLY A 49 -20.26 -7.37 -6.16
N LYS A 50 -19.67 -6.16 -6.29
CA LYS A 50 -20.32 -4.96 -6.86
C LYS A 50 -21.00 -5.21 -8.21
N THR A 51 -20.22 -5.63 -9.20
CA THR A 51 -20.73 -5.90 -10.57
C THR A 51 -21.72 -7.07 -10.60
N SER A 52 -21.56 -8.06 -9.71
CA SER A 52 -22.53 -9.15 -9.58
C SER A 52 -23.85 -8.65 -9.03
N SER A 53 -23.84 -7.85 -7.98
CA SER A 53 -25.05 -7.21 -7.42
C SER A 53 -25.72 -6.29 -8.43
N ALA A 54 -24.94 -5.56 -9.24
CA ALA A 54 -25.48 -4.71 -10.32
C ALA A 54 -26.26 -5.54 -11.35
N LYS A 55 -25.71 -6.68 -11.77
CA LYS A 55 -26.40 -7.59 -12.70
C LYS A 55 -27.65 -8.24 -12.08
N ILE A 56 -27.57 -8.67 -10.82
CA ILE A 56 -28.73 -9.21 -10.11
C ILE A 56 -29.81 -8.15 -9.97
N LEU A 57 -29.45 -6.91 -9.62
CA LEU A 57 -30.39 -5.80 -9.52
C LEU A 57 -31.05 -5.50 -10.87
N ALA A 58 -30.28 -5.41 -11.96
CA ALA A 58 -30.81 -5.20 -13.30
C ALA A 58 -31.79 -6.29 -13.72
N LYS A 59 -31.49 -7.56 -13.39
CA LYS A 59 -32.41 -8.69 -13.60
C LYS A 59 -33.68 -8.59 -12.73
N ALA A 60 -33.53 -8.29 -11.44
CA ALA A 60 -34.63 -8.21 -10.49
C ALA A 60 -35.63 -7.12 -10.86
N ILE A 61 -35.12 -5.95 -11.31
CA ILE A 61 -35.96 -4.82 -11.80
C ILE A 61 -36.79 -5.23 -13.02
N ASN A 62 -36.20 -5.98 -13.94
CA ASN A 62 -36.80 -6.35 -15.23
C ASN A 62 -37.46 -7.71 -15.21
N CYS A 63 -37.38 -8.45 -14.11
CA CYS A 63 -37.94 -9.79 -14.00
C CYS A 63 -39.50 -9.77 -14.16
N GLU A 64 -40.01 -10.75 -14.90
CA GLU A 64 -41.45 -10.92 -15.08
C GLU A 64 -42.09 -11.55 -13.85
N HIS A 65 -41.35 -12.45 -13.18
CA HIS A 65 -41.82 -13.24 -12.03
C HIS A 65 -40.80 -13.19 -10.89
N PRO A 66 -40.60 -12.00 -10.24
CA PRO A 66 -39.67 -11.91 -9.13
C PRO A 66 -40.17 -12.70 -7.91
N VAL A 67 -39.26 -13.37 -7.20
CA VAL A 67 -39.56 -14.11 -5.97
C VAL A 67 -38.82 -13.44 -4.81
N ASP A 68 -39.55 -12.90 -3.85
CA ASP A 68 -39.01 -12.21 -2.69
C ASP A 68 -37.96 -11.15 -3.04
N GLY A 69 -38.14 -10.43 -4.15
CA GLY A 69 -37.21 -9.42 -4.64
C GLY A 69 -35.99 -9.98 -5.40
N ASN A 70 -35.85 -11.29 -5.53
CA ASN A 70 -34.86 -11.94 -6.38
C ASN A 70 -35.36 -12.11 -7.82
N PRO A 71 -34.48 -12.10 -8.83
CA PRO A 71 -34.82 -12.48 -10.19
C PRO A 71 -35.12 -13.99 -10.28
N CYS A 72 -36.09 -14.39 -11.10
CA CYS A 72 -36.43 -15.80 -11.27
C CYS A 72 -35.38 -16.60 -12.06
N ASN A 73 -34.52 -15.95 -12.82
CA ASN A 73 -33.46 -16.52 -13.68
C ASN A 73 -33.99 -17.48 -14.80
N GLN A 74 -35.31 -17.49 -15.06
CA GLN A 74 -35.93 -18.41 -16.04
C GLN A 74 -36.78 -17.67 -17.09
N CYS A 75 -37.27 -16.48 -16.80
CA CYS A 75 -38.05 -15.71 -17.76
C CYS A 75 -37.17 -15.17 -18.91
N PRO A 76 -37.77 -14.84 -20.06
CA PRO A 76 -37.04 -14.30 -21.22
C PRO A 76 -36.18 -13.09 -20.88
N SER A 77 -36.69 -12.18 -20.03
CA SER A 77 -35.97 -10.98 -19.58
C SER A 77 -34.72 -11.35 -18.77
N CYS A 78 -34.79 -12.30 -17.83
CA CYS A 78 -33.65 -12.75 -17.07
C CYS A 78 -32.61 -13.43 -17.96
N LEU A 79 -33.03 -14.30 -18.87
CA LEU A 79 -32.15 -15.05 -19.77
C LEU A 79 -31.45 -14.11 -20.76
N SER A 80 -32.14 -13.12 -21.31
CA SER A 80 -31.54 -12.16 -22.23
C SER A 80 -30.48 -11.29 -21.56
N ILE A 81 -30.70 -10.90 -20.29
CA ILE A 81 -29.68 -10.14 -19.52
C ILE A 81 -28.48 -11.02 -19.19
N ASP A 82 -28.66 -12.27 -18.77
CA ASP A 82 -27.57 -13.20 -18.47
C ASP A 82 -26.70 -13.52 -19.70
N ASN A 83 -27.33 -13.65 -20.86
CA ASN A 83 -26.64 -13.93 -22.12
C ASN A 83 -26.05 -12.67 -22.79
N GLY A 84 -26.31 -11.48 -22.24
CA GLY A 84 -25.83 -10.21 -22.79
C GLY A 84 -26.53 -9.81 -24.11
N SER A 85 -27.67 -10.40 -24.43
CA SER A 85 -28.44 -10.09 -25.63
C SER A 85 -29.50 -8.99 -25.42
N ALA A 86 -29.73 -8.56 -24.17
CA ALA A 86 -30.68 -7.51 -23.83
C ALA A 86 -30.11 -6.13 -24.22
N THR A 87 -30.70 -5.46 -25.20
CA THR A 87 -30.32 -4.11 -25.64
C THR A 87 -30.67 -3.03 -24.63
N ASP A 88 -31.61 -3.30 -23.73
CA ASP A 88 -32.06 -2.36 -22.68
C ASP A 88 -31.19 -2.45 -21.38
N VAL A 89 -30.21 -3.37 -21.30
CA VAL A 89 -29.23 -3.44 -20.20
C VAL A 89 -27.83 -3.34 -20.77
N LEU A 90 -27.22 -2.20 -20.58
CA LEU A 90 -25.89 -1.91 -21.08
C LEU A 90 -24.87 -1.96 -19.94
N GLU A 91 -23.86 -2.81 -20.10
CA GLU A 91 -22.69 -2.89 -19.19
C GLU A 91 -21.51 -2.20 -19.85
N ILE A 92 -20.98 -1.16 -19.20
CA ILE A 92 -19.86 -0.35 -19.67
C ILE A 92 -18.76 -0.47 -18.64
N ASP A 93 -17.59 -0.92 -19.07
CA ASP A 93 -16.36 -0.81 -18.30
C ASP A 93 -15.72 0.53 -18.61
N ALA A 94 -15.70 1.43 -17.62
CA ALA A 94 -15.15 2.78 -17.79
C ALA A 94 -13.62 2.77 -18.02
N ALA A 95 -12.89 1.73 -17.60
CA ALA A 95 -11.46 1.62 -17.87
C ALA A 95 -11.17 1.49 -19.38
N SER A 96 -12.03 0.80 -20.12
CA SER A 96 -11.92 0.63 -21.58
C SER A 96 -12.74 1.66 -22.38
N ASN A 97 -13.73 2.30 -21.76
CA ASN A 97 -14.67 3.24 -22.40
C ASN A 97 -14.73 4.59 -21.68
N ASN A 98 -13.57 5.20 -21.38
CA ASN A 98 -13.47 6.45 -20.63
C ASN A 98 -13.70 7.73 -21.47
N LYS A 99 -13.88 7.61 -22.79
CA LYS A 99 -13.98 8.75 -23.67
C LYS A 99 -15.35 9.43 -23.57
N VAL A 100 -15.35 10.75 -23.73
CA VAL A 100 -16.53 11.62 -23.70
C VAL A 100 -17.57 11.20 -24.74
N GLU A 101 -17.11 10.74 -25.90
CA GLU A 101 -17.99 10.30 -27.01
C GLU A 101 -18.87 9.14 -26.55
N ASN A 102 -18.32 8.12 -25.90
CA ASN A 102 -19.08 6.96 -25.43
C ASN A 102 -20.20 7.35 -24.43
N ILE A 103 -19.92 8.34 -23.56
CA ILE A 103 -20.91 8.83 -22.59
C ILE A 103 -21.93 9.79 -23.26
N ARG A 104 -21.52 10.51 -24.29
CA ARG A 104 -22.47 11.32 -25.11
C ARG A 104 -23.43 10.43 -25.89
N ASP A 105 -22.95 9.38 -26.52
CA ASP A 105 -23.78 8.39 -27.21
C ASP A 105 -24.78 7.76 -26.23
N LEU A 106 -24.32 7.37 -25.04
CA LEU A 106 -25.18 6.89 -23.97
C LEU A 106 -26.28 7.92 -23.61
N ARG A 107 -25.92 9.19 -23.48
CA ARG A 107 -26.89 10.25 -23.17
C ARG A 107 -27.95 10.44 -24.28
N GLU A 108 -27.57 10.32 -25.54
CA GLU A 108 -28.47 10.36 -26.67
C GLU A 108 -29.43 9.17 -26.68
N GLU A 109 -28.93 7.98 -26.30
CA GLU A 109 -29.74 6.77 -26.18
C GLU A 109 -30.72 6.79 -25.00
N VAL A 110 -30.36 7.44 -23.89
CA VAL A 110 -31.19 7.53 -22.67
C VAL A 110 -32.57 8.16 -22.95
N VAL A 111 -32.67 9.02 -23.95
CA VAL A 111 -33.94 9.70 -24.33
C VAL A 111 -34.98 8.69 -24.85
N TYR A 112 -34.54 7.56 -25.36
CA TYR A 112 -35.46 6.56 -25.92
C TYR A 112 -35.91 5.56 -24.85
N PRO A 113 -37.22 5.24 -24.80
CA PRO A 113 -37.76 4.24 -23.87
C PRO A 113 -37.18 2.84 -24.17
N PRO A 114 -37.21 1.92 -23.20
CA PRO A 114 -36.79 0.55 -23.41
C PRO A 114 -37.59 -0.13 -24.50
N SER A 115 -36.91 -1.00 -25.27
CA SER A 115 -37.52 -1.67 -26.41
C SER A 115 -38.30 -2.94 -26.02
N VAL A 116 -37.77 -3.70 -25.04
CA VAL A 116 -38.27 -5.03 -24.66
C VAL A 116 -38.49 -5.13 -23.15
N LEU A 117 -37.64 -4.53 -22.35
CA LEU A 117 -37.67 -4.65 -20.91
C LEU A 117 -38.54 -3.58 -20.25
N LYS A 118 -38.82 -3.72 -18.94
CA LYS A 118 -39.60 -2.73 -18.15
C LYS A 118 -38.80 -1.43 -17.93
N LYS A 119 -37.51 -1.56 -17.69
CA LYS A 119 -36.58 -0.46 -17.40
C LYS A 119 -35.31 -0.61 -18.21
N ARG A 120 -34.74 0.52 -18.63
CA ARG A 120 -33.43 0.58 -19.23
C ARG A 120 -32.40 0.74 -18.12
N VAL A 121 -31.39 -0.14 -18.07
CA VAL A 121 -30.40 -0.16 -16.99
C VAL A 121 -29.00 0.05 -17.57
N TYR A 122 -28.28 1.01 -17.03
CA TYR A 122 -26.89 1.28 -17.36
C TYR A 122 -26.01 0.89 -16.17
N ILE A 123 -25.19 -0.12 -16.36
CA ILE A 123 -24.18 -0.56 -15.39
C ILE A 123 -22.85 0.01 -15.83
N VAL A 124 -22.27 0.94 -15.06
CA VAL A 124 -20.96 1.52 -15.33
C VAL A 124 -20.00 1.00 -14.27
N ASP A 125 -19.12 0.09 -14.68
CA ASP A 125 -18.09 -0.47 -13.78
C ASP A 125 -16.82 0.40 -13.81
N GLU A 126 -16.10 0.46 -12.70
CA GLU A 126 -14.92 1.31 -12.43
C GLU A 126 -15.14 2.79 -12.86
N VAL A 127 -16.29 3.33 -12.47
CA VAL A 127 -16.76 4.65 -12.90
C VAL A 127 -15.77 5.80 -12.63
N HIS A 128 -14.86 5.66 -11.64
CA HIS A 128 -13.80 6.63 -11.35
C HIS A 128 -12.82 6.81 -12.53
N MET A 129 -12.74 5.86 -13.45
CA MET A 129 -11.91 5.95 -14.65
C MET A 129 -12.47 6.89 -15.73
N LEU A 130 -13.67 7.42 -15.55
CA LEU A 130 -14.25 8.40 -16.48
C LEU A 130 -13.53 9.74 -16.40
N THR A 131 -13.41 10.42 -17.53
CA THR A 131 -12.87 11.78 -17.56
C THR A 131 -13.87 12.79 -16.96
N ASP A 132 -13.39 13.94 -16.49
CA ASP A 132 -14.22 15.02 -15.93
C ASP A 132 -15.32 15.47 -16.92
N SER A 133 -15.01 15.50 -18.20
CA SER A 133 -15.97 15.85 -19.25
C SER A 133 -17.04 14.76 -19.45
N ALA A 134 -16.73 13.49 -19.22
CA ALA A 134 -17.67 12.38 -19.23
C ALA A 134 -18.59 12.45 -17.99
N PHE A 135 -18.04 12.73 -16.80
CA PHE A 135 -18.84 12.97 -15.61
C PHE A 135 -19.84 14.12 -15.80
N ASN A 136 -19.39 15.25 -16.34
CA ASN A 136 -20.25 16.39 -16.61
C ASN A 136 -21.38 16.06 -17.62
N ALA A 137 -21.12 15.19 -18.58
CA ALA A 137 -22.16 14.71 -19.50
C ALA A 137 -23.20 13.83 -18.80
N LEU A 138 -22.78 12.99 -17.85
CA LEU A 138 -23.65 12.10 -17.08
C LEU A 138 -24.50 12.85 -16.06
N LEU A 139 -23.98 13.94 -15.45
CA LEU A 139 -24.66 14.72 -14.42
C LEU A 139 -26.06 15.18 -14.86
N LYS A 140 -26.21 15.67 -16.09
CA LYS A 140 -27.52 16.14 -16.60
C LYS A 140 -28.59 15.04 -16.57
N THR A 141 -28.19 13.82 -16.90
CA THR A 141 -29.10 12.67 -16.91
C THR A 141 -29.39 12.14 -15.50
N LEU A 142 -28.45 12.29 -14.57
CA LEU A 142 -28.64 11.94 -13.15
C LEU A 142 -29.53 12.95 -12.42
N GLU A 143 -29.56 14.22 -12.86
CA GLU A 143 -30.41 15.26 -12.27
C GLU A 143 -31.87 15.10 -12.68
N GLU A 144 -32.13 14.83 -13.96
CA GLU A 144 -33.48 14.71 -14.53
C GLU A 144 -33.59 13.36 -15.29
N PRO A 145 -33.52 12.22 -14.58
CA PRO A 145 -33.55 10.92 -15.21
C PRO A 145 -34.98 10.61 -15.71
N PRO A 146 -35.17 10.05 -16.93
CA PRO A 146 -36.44 9.49 -17.34
C PRO A 146 -36.86 8.38 -16.37
N GLU A 147 -38.17 8.27 -16.11
CA GLU A 147 -38.69 7.28 -15.14
C GLU A 147 -38.33 5.83 -15.45
N TYR A 148 -38.07 5.54 -16.72
CA TYR A 148 -37.73 4.19 -17.18
C TYR A 148 -36.21 3.89 -17.11
N VAL A 149 -35.35 4.81 -16.65
CA VAL A 149 -33.91 4.65 -16.61
C VAL A 149 -33.44 4.38 -15.20
N VAL A 150 -32.46 3.47 -15.07
CA VAL A 150 -31.75 3.18 -13.81
C VAL A 150 -30.26 3.13 -14.09
N PHE A 151 -29.50 3.93 -13.35
CA PHE A 151 -28.05 3.88 -13.35
C PHE A 151 -27.53 3.05 -12.19
N ILE A 152 -26.54 2.18 -12.43
CA ILE A 152 -25.82 1.43 -11.41
C ILE A 152 -24.33 1.68 -11.64
N LEU A 153 -23.76 2.57 -10.83
CA LEU A 153 -22.35 2.94 -10.89
C LEU A 153 -21.57 2.08 -9.91
N ALA A 154 -20.45 1.51 -10.30
CA ALA A 154 -19.58 0.75 -9.42
C ALA A 154 -18.16 1.34 -9.42
N THR A 155 -17.53 1.41 -8.27
CA THR A 155 -16.17 1.95 -8.11
C THR A 155 -15.37 1.22 -7.03
N THR A 156 -14.07 1.14 -7.22
CA THR A 156 -13.10 0.79 -6.17
C THR A 156 -12.57 2.01 -5.44
N GLU A 157 -12.59 3.18 -6.08
CA GLU A 157 -11.99 4.43 -5.59
C GLU A 157 -13.06 5.52 -5.42
N LEU A 158 -13.69 5.57 -4.23
CA LEU A 158 -14.74 6.55 -3.95
C LEU A 158 -14.20 8.00 -3.95
N ASN A 159 -12.97 8.19 -3.51
CA ASN A 159 -12.34 9.51 -3.36
C ASN A 159 -12.08 10.20 -4.71
N GLU A 160 -12.02 9.44 -5.79
CA GLU A 160 -11.83 9.96 -7.15
C GLU A 160 -13.15 10.41 -7.80
N LEU A 161 -14.29 10.15 -7.16
CA LEU A 161 -15.58 10.56 -7.70
C LEU A 161 -15.95 12.00 -7.30
N PRO A 162 -16.47 12.81 -8.24
CA PRO A 162 -17.01 14.12 -7.93
C PRO A 162 -18.14 14.04 -6.89
N PRO A 163 -18.13 14.90 -5.85
CA PRO A 163 -19.20 14.95 -4.83
C PRO A 163 -20.60 15.15 -5.45
N THR A 164 -20.68 15.79 -6.60
CA THR A 164 -21.90 16.03 -7.36
C THR A 164 -22.56 14.73 -7.86
N ILE A 165 -21.78 13.71 -8.21
CA ILE A 165 -22.27 12.37 -8.58
C ILE A 165 -22.72 11.63 -7.32
N ILE A 166 -21.88 11.64 -6.26
CA ILE A 166 -22.15 10.91 -5.01
C ILE A 166 -23.49 11.36 -4.40
N SER A 167 -23.76 12.67 -4.41
CA SER A 167 -24.98 13.24 -3.82
C SER A 167 -26.29 12.87 -4.53
N ARG A 168 -26.23 12.38 -5.77
CA ARG A 168 -27.39 11.99 -6.61
C ARG A 168 -27.64 10.49 -6.66
N CYS A 169 -26.78 9.70 -6.04
CA CYS A 169 -26.85 8.25 -6.02
C CYS A 169 -27.18 7.70 -4.62
N ILE A 170 -27.91 6.61 -4.55
CA ILE A 170 -28.00 5.83 -3.30
C ILE A 170 -26.72 5.01 -3.20
N ARG A 171 -25.91 5.31 -2.20
CA ARG A 171 -24.62 4.66 -1.95
C ARG A 171 -24.78 3.37 -1.16
N PHE A 172 -24.05 2.33 -1.57
CA PHE A 172 -23.89 1.05 -0.91
C PHE A 172 -22.41 0.71 -0.80
N ASP A 173 -21.94 0.51 0.43
CA ASP A 173 -20.53 0.22 0.72
C ASP A 173 -20.35 -1.30 0.90
N PHE A 174 -19.72 -1.92 -0.09
CA PHE A 174 -19.34 -3.33 -0.07
C PHE A 174 -18.11 -3.53 0.79
N SER A 175 -18.24 -4.26 1.88
CA SER A 175 -17.14 -4.62 2.76
C SER A 175 -16.33 -5.80 2.21
N ARG A 176 -15.10 -5.97 2.72
CA ARG A 176 -14.35 -7.21 2.52
C ARG A 176 -15.14 -8.37 3.11
N ILE A 177 -15.14 -9.49 2.43
CA ILE A 177 -15.84 -10.69 2.86
C ILE A 177 -15.01 -11.39 3.93
N ASP A 178 -15.64 -11.78 5.03
CA ASP A 178 -14.96 -12.51 6.10
C ASP A 178 -14.32 -13.79 5.59
N ALA A 179 -13.11 -14.09 6.07
CA ALA A 179 -12.35 -15.29 5.68
C ALA A 179 -13.15 -16.58 5.90
N GLU A 180 -13.97 -16.64 6.94
CA GLU A 180 -14.84 -17.79 7.21
C GLU A 180 -15.93 -17.97 6.14
N ALA A 181 -16.56 -16.88 5.70
CA ALA A 181 -17.56 -16.90 4.62
C ALA A 181 -16.93 -17.28 3.28
N VAL A 182 -15.73 -16.78 2.99
CA VAL A 182 -14.95 -17.14 1.81
C VAL A 182 -14.57 -18.63 1.86
N THR A 183 -14.08 -19.13 2.98
CA THR A 183 -13.72 -20.53 3.19
C THR A 183 -14.91 -21.47 2.91
N LYS A 184 -16.06 -21.20 3.51
CA LYS A 184 -17.29 -21.97 3.28
C LYS A 184 -17.70 -21.99 1.80
N ARG A 185 -17.57 -20.84 1.11
CA ARG A 185 -17.90 -20.77 -0.31
C ARG A 185 -16.91 -21.55 -1.17
N ILE A 186 -15.61 -21.48 -0.88
CA ILE A 186 -14.58 -22.27 -1.57
C ILE A 186 -14.86 -23.77 -1.40
N GLU A 187 -15.14 -24.23 -0.20
CA GLU A 187 -15.47 -25.64 0.08
C GLU A 187 -16.72 -26.11 -0.68
N TYR A 188 -17.74 -25.27 -0.70
CA TYR A 188 -18.96 -25.55 -1.49
C TYR A 188 -18.62 -25.68 -2.99
N VAL A 189 -17.89 -24.72 -3.57
CA VAL A 189 -17.51 -24.74 -4.99
C VAL A 189 -16.61 -25.95 -5.29
N ALA A 190 -15.63 -26.22 -4.45
CA ALA A 190 -14.72 -27.36 -4.58
C ALA A 190 -15.48 -28.68 -4.59
N SER A 191 -16.47 -28.83 -3.70
CA SER A 191 -17.33 -30.03 -3.67
C SER A 191 -18.13 -30.23 -4.96
N GLN A 192 -18.63 -29.14 -5.55
CA GLN A 192 -19.39 -29.20 -6.80
C GLN A 192 -18.51 -29.45 -8.04
N GLU A 193 -17.26 -29.01 -7.99
CA GLU A 193 -16.28 -29.21 -9.07
C GLU A 193 -15.42 -30.48 -8.87
N ASN A 194 -15.73 -31.30 -7.85
CA ASN A 194 -14.96 -32.51 -7.49
C ASN A 194 -13.48 -32.25 -7.16
N ILE A 195 -13.17 -31.04 -6.67
CA ILE A 195 -11.82 -30.67 -6.21
C ILE A 195 -11.67 -31.14 -4.75
N LYS A 196 -10.70 -32.00 -4.50
CA LYS A 196 -10.42 -32.51 -3.14
C LYS A 196 -9.48 -31.53 -2.42
N LEU A 197 -9.93 -30.93 -1.32
CA LEU A 197 -9.16 -30.03 -0.49
C LEU A 197 -8.68 -30.73 0.79
N ALA A 198 -7.40 -30.59 1.12
CA ALA A 198 -6.88 -30.99 2.42
C ALA A 198 -7.33 -30.01 3.51
N GLU A 199 -7.26 -30.45 4.76
CA GLU A 199 -7.65 -29.62 5.91
C GLU A 199 -6.85 -28.31 5.96
N GLY A 200 -7.58 -27.19 6.02
CA GLY A 200 -7.04 -25.84 6.08
C GLY A 200 -6.52 -25.28 4.75
N SER A 201 -6.62 -26.02 3.62
CA SER A 201 -6.31 -25.49 2.29
C SER A 201 -7.28 -24.41 1.86
N SER A 202 -8.57 -24.57 2.13
CA SER A 202 -9.61 -23.58 1.90
C SER A 202 -9.37 -22.27 2.68
N ASN A 203 -8.94 -22.40 3.93
CA ASN A 203 -8.63 -21.26 4.79
C ASN A 203 -7.38 -20.49 4.30
N LEU A 204 -6.35 -21.20 3.81
CA LEU A 204 -5.18 -20.56 3.22
C LEU A 204 -5.58 -19.73 1.98
N ILE A 205 -6.38 -20.29 1.07
CA ILE A 205 -6.87 -19.55 -0.11
C ILE A 205 -7.71 -18.33 0.32
N ALA A 206 -8.58 -18.48 1.33
CA ALA A 206 -9.40 -17.39 1.84
C ALA A 206 -8.55 -16.25 2.42
N THR A 207 -7.48 -16.59 3.14
CA THR A 207 -6.53 -15.62 3.70
C THR A 207 -5.79 -14.87 2.58
N LEU A 208 -5.31 -15.60 1.58
CA LEU A 208 -4.59 -15.00 0.43
C LEU A 208 -5.49 -14.13 -0.44
N ALA A 209 -6.78 -14.43 -0.50
CA ALA A 209 -7.76 -13.65 -1.27
C ALA A 209 -8.17 -12.34 -0.60
N ASP A 210 -7.80 -12.09 0.65
CA ASP A 210 -8.00 -10.86 1.41
C ASP A 210 -9.43 -10.27 1.28
N GLY A 211 -10.43 -11.14 1.41
CA GLY A 211 -11.85 -10.77 1.34
C GLY A 211 -12.43 -10.59 -0.07
N SER A 212 -11.68 -10.97 -1.12
CA SER A 212 -12.12 -10.98 -2.51
C SER A 212 -12.60 -12.38 -2.94
N MET A 213 -13.88 -12.57 -3.17
CA MET A 213 -14.42 -13.84 -3.67
C MET A 213 -13.92 -14.18 -5.08
N ARG A 214 -13.73 -13.18 -5.92
CA ARG A 214 -13.21 -13.36 -7.29
C ARG A 214 -11.79 -13.92 -7.26
N ASP A 215 -10.93 -13.36 -6.43
CA ASP A 215 -9.54 -13.77 -6.34
C ASP A 215 -9.44 -15.14 -5.64
N ALA A 216 -10.29 -15.40 -4.64
CA ALA A 216 -10.40 -16.72 -4.00
C ALA A 216 -10.72 -17.84 -5.00
N LEU A 217 -11.71 -17.63 -5.87
CA LEU A 217 -12.09 -18.62 -6.89
C LEU A 217 -11.03 -18.73 -8.00
N SER A 218 -10.35 -17.64 -8.34
CA SER A 218 -9.25 -17.65 -9.30
C SER A 218 -8.03 -18.41 -8.76
N LEU A 219 -7.71 -18.23 -7.46
CA LEU A 219 -6.66 -18.99 -6.77
C LEU A 219 -7.00 -20.48 -6.70
N LEU A 220 -8.24 -20.82 -6.33
CA LEU A 220 -8.71 -22.21 -6.33
C LEU A 220 -8.54 -22.85 -7.71
N GLU A 221 -8.95 -22.16 -8.76
CA GLU A 221 -8.83 -22.60 -10.16
C GLU A 221 -7.37 -22.82 -10.55
N ALA A 222 -6.49 -21.84 -10.27
CA ALA A 222 -5.07 -21.92 -10.59
C ALA A 222 -4.38 -23.11 -9.91
N CYS A 223 -4.74 -23.38 -8.63
CA CYS A 223 -4.17 -24.47 -7.86
C CYS A 223 -4.73 -25.84 -8.21
N SER A 224 -6.00 -25.93 -8.67
CA SER A 224 -6.65 -27.17 -9.04
C SER A 224 -6.43 -27.61 -10.49
N ASN A 225 -5.98 -26.70 -11.36
CA ASN A 225 -5.90 -26.95 -12.80
C ASN A 225 -4.92 -28.08 -13.11
N GLY A 226 -5.46 -29.16 -13.76
CA GLY A 226 -4.68 -30.34 -14.15
C GLY A 226 -4.38 -31.33 -12.99
N ARG A 227 -4.94 -31.14 -11.80
CA ARG A 227 -4.76 -32.04 -10.66
C ARG A 227 -6.03 -32.84 -10.36
N THR A 228 -5.84 -34.14 -10.08
CA THR A 228 -6.88 -35.05 -9.62
C THR A 228 -6.72 -35.44 -8.16
N ASP A 229 -5.57 -35.09 -7.57
CA ASP A 229 -5.17 -35.46 -6.23
C ASP A 229 -5.64 -34.44 -5.18
N LEU A 230 -5.43 -34.79 -3.91
CA LEU A 230 -5.75 -33.92 -2.78
C LEU A 230 -4.89 -32.67 -2.81
N LEU A 231 -5.51 -31.48 -2.87
CA LEU A 231 -4.82 -30.19 -2.86
C LEU A 231 -4.39 -29.81 -1.44
N THR A 232 -3.11 -29.88 -1.17
CA THR A 232 -2.52 -29.54 0.14
C THR A 232 -2.13 -28.05 0.22
N LYS A 233 -1.82 -27.57 1.44
CA LYS A 233 -1.30 -26.21 1.63
C LYS A 233 0.04 -26.00 0.93
N GLU A 234 0.89 -27.02 0.93
CA GLU A 234 2.20 -27.03 0.27
C GLU A 234 2.04 -26.90 -1.25
N ASP A 235 1.05 -27.58 -1.83
CA ASP A 235 0.74 -27.46 -3.25
C ASP A 235 0.27 -26.06 -3.64
N ILE A 236 -0.58 -25.45 -2.80
CA ILE A 236 -1.08 -24.09 -3.01
C ILE A 236 0.10 -23.10 -2.98
N ARG A 237 0.96 -23.22 -1.95
CA ARG A 237 2.16 -22.38 -1.84
C ARG A 237 3.11 -22.55 -3.03
N ALA A 238 3.35 -23.79 -3.43
CA ALA A 238 4.22 -24.09 -4.58
C ALA A 238 3.65 -23.52 -5.89
N THR A 239 2.34 -23.67 -6.12
CA THR A 239 1.69 -23.18 -7.35
C THR A 239 1.69 -21.65 -7.42
N LEU A 240 1.52 -20.98 -6.28
CA LEU A 240 1.49 -19.51 -6.20
C LEU A 240 2.87 -18.88 -6.02
N GLY A 241 3.93 -19.69 -5.97
CA GLY A 241 5.30 -19.22 -5.78
C GLY A 241 5.56 -18.61 -4.39
N LEU A 242 4.71 -18.92 -3.39
CA LEU A 242 4.86 -18.43 -2.02
C LEU A 242 6.04 -19.13 -1.34
N ALA A 243 6.73 -18.41 -0.47
CA ALA A 243 7.72 -19.02 0.40
C ALA A 243 7.03 -19.83 1.50
N GLY A 244 7.63 -20.95 1.89
CA GLY A 244 7.17 -21.70 3.06
C GLY A 244 7.40 -20.89 4.34
N GLU A 245 6.54 -21.04 5.35
CA GLU A 245 6.74 -20.41 6.67
C GLU A 245 8.11 -20.77 7.27
N GLU A 246 8.58 -21.99 7.01
CA GLU A 246 9.89 -22.47 7.44
C GLU A 246 11.05 -21.70 6.78
N THR A 247 10.93 -21.37 5.49
CA THR A 247 11.94 -20.58 4.76
C THR A 247 12.05 -19.16 5.30
N VAL A 248 10.90 -18.54 5.58
CA VAL A 248 10.83 -17.20 6.20
C VAL A 248 11.40 -17.24 7.62
N ALA A 249 11.03 -18.27 8.41
CA ALA A 249 11.56 -18.44 9.76
C ALA A 249 13.09 -18.65 9.75
N SER A 250 13.60 -19.46 8.82
CA SER A 250 15.04 -19.68 8.66
C SER A 250 15.79 -18.40 8.28
N LEU A 251 15.21 -17.56 7.40
CA LEU A 251 15.81 -16.26 7.08
C LEU A 251 15.87 -15.35 8.31
N LEU A 252 14.78 -15.23 9.06
CA LEU A 252 14.73 -14.39 10.27
C LEU A 252 15.68 -14.92 11.36
N HIS A 253 15.82 -16.24 11.50
CA HIS A 253 16.78 -16.86 12.39
C HIS A 253 18.23 -16.59 11.98
N SER A 254 18.55 -16.69 10.67
CA SER A 254 19.88 -16.35 10.15
C SER A 254 20.22 -14.85 10.37
N ILE A 255 19.20 -13.97 10.25
CA ILE A 255 19.37 -12.53 10.56
C ILE A 255 19.65 -12.33 12.06
N TYR A 256 18.95 -13.04 12.94
CA TYR A 256 19.22 -13.01 14.38
C TYR A 256 20.62 -13.45 14.73
N LEU A 257 21.11 -14.55 14.13
CA LEU A 257 22.47 -15.05 14.30
C LEU A 257 23.53 -14.21 13.60
N LYS A 258 23.14 -13.17 12.84
CA LYS A 258 24.03 -12.36 11.99
C LYS A 258 24.81 -13.18 10.97
N ASN A 259 24.23 -14.31 10.55
CA ASN A 259 24.83 -15.24 9.58
C ASN A 259 24.49 -14.83 8.14
N VAL A 260 25.21 -13.81 7.63
CA VAL A 260 25.01 -13.29 6.26
C VAL A 260 25.15 -14.38 5.17
N PRO A 261 26.16 -15.29 5.20
CA PRO A 261 26.28 -16.34 4.19
C PRO A 261 25.05 -17.23 4.06
N GLU A 262 24.46 -17.65 5.19
CA GLU A 262 23.27 -18.49 5.22
C GLU A 262 22.02 -17.73 4.72
N ALA A 263 21.84 -16.50 5.16
CA ALA A 263 20.76 -15.64 4.70
C ALA A 263 20.81 -15.41 3.18
N ILE A 264 21.98 -15.19 2.61
CA ILE A 264 22.18 -15.07 1.15
C ILE A 264 21.92 -16.42 0.45
N ALA A 265 22.30 -17.55 1.06
CA ALA A 265 22.02 -18.87 0.51
C ALA A 265 20.51 -19.13 0.36
N ILE A 266 19.71 -18.73 1.37
CA ILE A 266 18.24 -18.81 1.32
C ILE A 266 17.68 -17.97 0.16
N ILE A 267 18.15 -16.73 -0.04
CA ILE A 267 17.72 -15.87 -1.15
C ILE A 267 18.08 -16.52 -2.50
N ASN A 268 19.26 -17.13 -2.61
CA ASN A 268 19.69 -17.84 -3.80
C ASN A 268 18.80 -19.05 -4.12
N GLU A 269 18.37 -19.79 -3.10
CA GLU A 269 17.46 -20.92 -3.24
C GLU A 269 16.08 -20.47 -3.75
N ILE A 270 15.53 -19.38 -3.18
CA ILE A 270 14.28 -18.76 -3.64
C ILE A 270 14.39 -18.35 -5.10
N HIS A 271 15.47 -17.67 -5.47
CA HIS A 271 15.71 -17.24 -6.84
C HIS A 271 15.83 -18.44 -7.82
N ARG A 272 16.52 -19.52 -7.42
CA ARG A 272 16.65 -20.74 -8.23
C ARG A 272 15.32 -21.48 -8.39
N SER A 273 14.46 -21.45 -7.38
CA SER A 273 13.13 -22.06 -7.42
C SER A 273 12.10 -21.23 -8.20
N SER A 274 12.52 -20.20 -8.92
CA SER A 274 11.67 -19.31 -9.74
C SER A 274 10.53 -18.63 -8.97
N LYS A 275 10.70 -18.46 -7.65
CA LYS A 275 9.74 -17.71 -6.82
C LYS A 275 9.96 -16.21 -6.99
N ASP A 276 8.88 -15.42 -6.97
CA ASP A 276 9.02 -13.96 -7.08
C ASP A 276 9.55 -13.38 -5.76
N ILE A 277 10.68 -12.70 -5.87
CA ILE A 277 11.35 -12.04 -4.74
C ILE A 277 10.46 -10.97 -4.10
N SER A 278 9.58 -10.30 -4.87
CA SER A 278 8.65 -9.32 -4.30
C SER A 278 7.64 -9.99 -3.38
N VAL A 279 7.06 -11.11 -3.80
CA VAL A 279 6.14 -11.90 -2.98
C VAL A 279 6.84 -12.40 -1.72
N PHE A 280 8.10 -12.84 -1.84
CA PHE A 280 8.87 -13.26 -0.69
C PHE A 280 9.11 -12.13 0.33
N ILE A 281 9.40 -10.92 -0.14
CA ILE A 281 9.54 -9.74 0.74
C ILE A 281 8.22 -9.43 1.45
N ASP A 282 7.10 -9.56 0.76
CA ASP A 282 5.76 -9.39 1.34
C ASP A 282 5.48 -10.45 2.41
N ASP A 283 5.82 -11.72 2.16
CA ASP A 283 5.70 -12.81 3.14
C ASP A 283 6.54 -12.53 4.40
N VAL A 284 7.79 -12.07 4.23
CA VAL A 284 8.67 -11.69 5.36
C VAL A 284 8.08 -10.50 6.13
N SER A 285 7.55 -9.50 5.44
CA SER A 285 6.94 -8.32 6.05
C SER A 285 5.71 -8.68 6.88
N VAL A 286 4.85 -9.57 6.36
CA VAL A 286 3.69 -10.09 7.09
C VAL A 286 4.14 -10.86 8.33
N ALA A 287 5.14 -11.75 8.21
CA ALA A 287 5.67 -12.49 9.35
C ALA A 287 6.25 -11.59 10.44
N VAL A 288 7.03 -10.57 10.06
CA VAL A 288 7.60 -9.60 11.01
C VAL A 288 6.48 -8.81 11.72
N ARG A 289 5.46 -8.35 10.99
CA ARG A 289 4.30 -7.67 11.57
C ARG A 289 3.60 -8.57 12.61
N ASP A 290 3.34 -9.82 12.25
CA ASP A 290 2.65 -10.77 13.14
C ASP A 290 3.46 -11.07 14.39
N LEU A 291 4.79 -11.16 14.27
CA LEU A 291 5.71 -11.30 15.41
C LEU A 291 5.70 -10.07 16.32
N ILE A 292 5.67 -8.86 15.76
CA ILE A 292 5.55 -7.60 16.55
C ILE A 292 4.24 -7.60 17.34
N ILE A 293 3.12 -7.91 16.66
CA ILE A 293 1.80 -7.98 17.30
C ILE A 293 1.80 -9.04 18.42
N ALA A 294 2.34 -10.22 18.15
CA ALA A 294 2.43 -11.31 19.12
C ALA A 294 3.19 -10.89 20.38
N LYS A 295 4.35 -10.24 20.22
CA LYS A 295 5.14 -9.74 21.35
C LYS A 295 4.41 -8.66 22.15
N GLN A 296 3.69 -7.77 21.48
CA GLN A 296 2.90 -6.76 22.18
C GLN A 296 1.73 -7.37 22.94
N LEU A 297 1.01 -8.35 22.34
CA LEU A 297 -0.07 -9.07 23.04
C LEU A 297 0.44 -9.82 24.26
N GLN A 298 1.61 -10.46 24.17
CA GLN A 298 2.25 -11.15 25.31
C GLN A 298 2.56 -10.18 26.46
N LYS A 299 3.03 -8.95 26.20
CA LYS A 299 3.24 -7.93 27.22
C LYS A 299 1.95 -7.58 28.00
N PHE A 300 0.79 -7.74 27.39
CA PHE A 300 -0.52 -7.52 28.02
C PHE A 300 -1.19 -8.82 28.55
N GLY A 301 -0.43 -9.93 28.60
CA GLY A 301 -0.92 -11.22 29.10
C GLY A 301 -1.97 -11.90 28.22
N LYS A 302 -2.04 -11.53 26.94
CA LYS A 302 -2.94 -12.17 25.97
C LYS A 302 -2.18 -13.24 25.17
N GLU A 303 -2.84 -14.36 24.95
CA GLU A 303 -2.30 -15.41 24.08
C GLU A 303 -2.25 -14.90 22.62
N SER A 304 -1.13 -15.14 21.96
CA SER A 304 -0.95 -14.86 20.53
C SER A 304 -0.87 -16.19 19.78
N ASN A 305 -1.62 -16.31 18.71
CA ASN A 305 -1.60 -17.50 17.87
C ASN A 305 -0.46 -17.40 16.83
N VAL A 306 0.78 -17.55 17.31
CA VAL A 306 1.96 -17.55 16.43
C VAL A 306 2.11 -18.94 15.79
N PRO A 307 2.24 -19.04 14.46
CA PRO A 307 2.56 -20.29 13.78
C PRO A 307 3.78 -20.99 14.42
N LYS A 308 3.75 -22.33 14.44
CA LYS A 308 4.81 -23.11 15.08
C LYS A 308 6.21 -22.78 14.54
N ALA A 309 6.32 -22.50 13.24
CA ALA A 309 7.57 -22.14 12.58
C ALA A 309 8.23 -20.87 13.15
N TYR A 310 7.44 -19.92 13.65
CA TYR A 310 7.94 -18.63 14.14
C TYR A 310 8.14 -18.57 15.65
N LYS A 311 7.82 -19.63 16.42
CA LYS A 311 7.92 -19.59 17.88
C LYS A 311 9.34 -19.31 18.37
N THR A 312 10.33 -20.01 17.83
CA THR A 312 11.73 -19.83 18.17
C THR A 312 12.21 -18.40 17.85
N VAL A 313 11.91 -17.93 16.65
CA VAL A 313 12.25 -16.59 16.19
C VAL A 313 11.58 -15.49 17.05
N CYS A 314 10.33 -15.76 17.47
CA CYS A 314 9.61 -14.86 18.37
C CYS A 314 10.29 -14.72 19.74
N GLU A 315 10.89 -15.78 20.28
CA GLU A 315 11.63 -15.72 21.55
C GLU A 315 12.99 -15.03 21.39
N GLU A 316 13.66 -15.25 20.30
CA GLU A 316 15.02 -14.78 20.02
C GLU A 316 15.08 -13.28 19.72
N LEU A 317 14.29 -12.78 18.76
CA LEU A 317 14.30 -11.39 18.34
C LEU A 317 13.64 -10.48 19.36
N THR A 318 14.21 -9.30 19.62
CA THR A 318 13.56 -8.27 20.44
C THR A 318 12.55 -7.47 19.64
N THR A 319 11.65 -6.75 20.33
CA THR A 319 10.66 -5.89 19.67
C THR A 319 11.35 -4.80 18.83
N GLU A 320 12.42 -4.24 19.34
CA GLU A 320 13.22 -3.18 18.72
C GLU A 320 13.92 -3.69 17.44
N GLN A 321 14.44 -4.92 17.47
CA GLN A 321 15.02 -5.58 16.29
C GLN A 321 13.96 -5.83 15.22
N LEU A 322 12.76 -6.28 15.60
CA LEU A 322 11.66 -6.47 14.66
C LEU A 322 11.22 -5.15 14.01
N PHE A 323 11.14 -4.05 14.77
CA PHE A 323 10.85 -2.72 14.20
C PHE A 323 11.97 -2.24 13.27
N TYR A 324 13.21 -2.54 13.57
CA TYR A 324 14.33 -2.23 12.68
C TYR A 324 14.23 -3.00 11.37
N ILE A 325 13.99 -4.32 11.44
CA ILE A 325 13.78 -5.17 10.26
C ILE A 325 12.60 -4.66 9.43
N SER A 326 11.45 -4.34 10.07
CA SER A 326 10.27 -3.77 9.39
C SER A 326 10.62 -2.50 8.61
N SER A 327 11.40 -1.59 9.21
CA SER A 327 11.79 -0.34 8.52
C SER A 327 12.67 -0.57 7.29
N ILE A 328 13.53 -1.59 7.30
CA ILE A 328 14.34 -1.95 6.13
C ILE A 328 13.48 -2.60 5.05
N LEU A 329 12.50 -3.43 5.44
CA LEU A 329 11.57 -4.05 4.49
C LEU A 329 10.72 -3.00 3.77
N GLU A 330 10.17 -2.01 4.49
CA GLU A 330 9.42 -0.89 3.92
C GLU A 330 10.25 -0.09 2.90
N ASP A 331 11.51 0.24 3.25
CA ASP A 331 12.47 0.90 2.35
C ASP A 331 12.74 0.02 1.09
N THR A 332 12.90 -1.29 1.30
CA THR A 332 13.15 -2.26 0.25
C THR A 332 11.97 -2.38 -0.72
N GLN A 333 10.73 -2.50 -0.21
CA GLN A 333 9.51 -2.54 -1.01
C GLN A 333 9.34 -1.26 -1.83
N THR A 334 9.58 -0.10 -1.22
CA THR A 334 9.52 1.19 -1.89
C THR A 334 10.54 1.29 -3.04
N ARG A 335 11.77 0.80 -2.84
CA ARG A 335 12.81 0.79 -3.88
C ARG A 335 12.48 -0.15 -5.03
N ILE A 336 11.94 -1.33 -4.74
CA ILE A 336 11.54 -2.30 -5.78
C ILE A 336 10.37 -1.78 -6.60
N SER A 337 9.38 -1.11 -5.98
CA SER A 337 8.22 -0.60 -6.68
C SER A 337 8.51 0.65 -7.53
N ARG A 338 9.38 1.55 -7.06
CA ARG A 338 9.69 2.82 -7.76
C ARG A 338 10.77 2.70 -8.84
N TYR A 339 11.76 1.84 -8.61
CA TYR A 339 12.91 1.73 -9.50
C TYR A 339 12.94 0.30 -10.03
N ALA A 340 12.82 0.09 -11.32
CA ALA A 340 12.93 -1.23 -11.97
C ALA A 340 14.33 -1.87 -11.80
N MET A 341 14.84 -1.89 -10.56
CA MET A 341 16.14 -2.43 -10.18
C MET A 341 16.10 -3.96 -10.08
N ASN A 342 17.27 -4.59 -10.10
CA ASN A 342 17.38 -6.01 -9.84
C ASN A 342 16.90 -6.34 -8.41
N LYS A 343 15.67 -6.87 -8.29
CA LYS A 343 14.99 -7.19 -7.03
C LYS A 343 15.87 -8.03 -6.10
N ARG A 344 16.65 -8.96 -6.65
CA ARG A 344 17.56 -9.82 -5.92
C ARG A 344 18.66 -9.02 -5.21
N THR A 345 19.36 -8.15 -5.93
CA THR A 345 20.42 -7.33 -5.36
C THR A 345 19.90 -6.41 -4.26
N VAL A 346 18.69 -5.84 -4.45
CA VAL A 346 18.07 -4.99 -3.44
C VAL A 346 17.79 -5.77 -2.16
N LEU A 347 17.26 -7.01 -2.28
CA LEU A 347 16.99 -7.87 -1.13
C LEU A 347 18.30 -8.34 -0.44
N GLU A 348 19.31 -8.74 -1.20
CA GLU A 348 20.63 -9.14 -0.66
C GLU A 348 21.23 -8.01 0.19
N LEU A 349 21.23 -6.78 -0.32
CA LEU A 349 21.70 -5.60 0.43
C LEU A 349 20.83 -5.29 1.65
N ALA A 350 19.54 -5.44 1.57
CA ALA A 350 18.62 -5.27 2.69
C ALA A 350 18.93 -6.27 3.82
N VAL A 351 19.12 -7.54 3.46
CA VAL A 351 19.45 -8.60 4.44
C VAL A 351 20.81 -8.37 5.09
N ILE A 352 21.82 -7.92 4.35
CA ILE A 352 23.12 -7.52 4.94
C ILE A 352 22.92 -6.41 5.97
N ARG A 353 22.10 -5.38 5.67
CA ARG A 353 21.77 -4.30 6.61
C ARG A 353 20.99 -4.79 7.83
N MET A 354 20.11 -5.79 7.67
CA MET A 354 19.38 -6.40 8.79
C MET A 354 20.32 -7.19 9.72
N CYS A 355 21.30 -7.90 9.17
CA CYS A 355 22.27 -8.67 9.94
C CYS A 355 23.26 -7.76 10.68
N ASP A 356 23.69 -6.67 10.06
CA ASP A 356 24.65 -5.75 10.64
C ASP A 356 24.04 -4.37 10.94
N THR A 357 23.57 -4.22 12.17
CA THR A 357 23.02 -2.96 12.67
C THR A 357 24.07 -1.84 12.79
N ALA A 358 25.36 -2.15 12.69
CA ALA A 358 26.43 -1.16 12.76
C ALA A 358 26.57 -0.33 11.48
N VAL A 359 26.07 -0.84 10.36
CA VAL A 359 26.07 -0.15 9.05
C VAL A 359 25.03 0.99 8.99
N SER A 360 24.07 1.04 9.92
CA SER A 360 23.02 2.04 9.94
C SER A 360 23.13 2.96 11.16
N GLU A 361 23.19 4.27 10.92
CA GLU A 361 23.17 5.30 11.98
C GLU A 361 21.74 5.72 12.38
N SER A 362 20.72 5.04 11.90
CA SER A 362 19.33 5.37 12.24
C SER A 362 19.02 5.18 13.73
N SER A 363 18.14 6.00 14.29
CA SER A 363 17.68 5.87 15.69
C SER A 363 17.12 4.47 15.99
N LYS A 364 16.47 3.83 15.03
CA LYS A 364 15.94 2.46 15.15
C LYS A 364 17.08 1.43 15.24
N ALA A 365 18.16 1.59 14.48
CA ALA A 365 19.34 0.71 14.56
C ALA A 365 20.03 0.85 15.90
N LEU A 366 20.17 2.06 16.42
CA LEU A 366 20.75 2.32 17.76
C LEU A 366 19.89 1.71 18.87
N ALA A 367 18.56 1.86 18.81
CA ALA A 367 17.65 1.23 19.76
C ALA A 367 17.72 -0.29 19.74
N ALA A 368 17.83 -0.92 18.56
CA ALA A 368 18.01 -2.35 18.41
C ALA A 368 19.35 -2.83 19.01
N ARG A 369 20.44 -2.07 18.85
CA ARG A 369 21.75 -2.39 19.46
C ARG A 369 21.72 -2.26 20.98
N ILE A 370 21.08 -1.22 21.51
CA ILE A 370 20.92 -1.05 22.96
C ILE A 370 20.16 -2.24 23.55
N SER A 371 19.02 -2.60 22.96
CA SER A 371 18.20 -3.73 23.41
C SER A 371 18.97 -5.08 23.33
N GLU A 372 19.80 -5.29 22.30
CA GLU A 372 20.66 -6.48 22.19
C GLU A 372 21.72 -6.52 23.32
N LEU A 373 22.33 -5.37 23.61
CA LEU A 373 23.33 -5.27 24.68
C LEU A 373 22.71 -5.47 26.06
N GLU A 374 21.52 -4.90 26.31
CA GLU A 374 20.75 -5.12 27.55
C GLU A 374 20.40 -6.60 27.75
N LYS A 375 19.95 -7.28 26.68
CA LYS A 375 19.65 -8.72 26.71
C LYS A 375 20.92 -9.55 27.03
N LYS A 376 22.05 -9.23 26.41
CA LYS A 376 23.35 -9.88 26.71
C LYS A 376 23.80 -9.63 28.15
N LEU A 377 23.62 -8.43 28.64
CA LEU A 377 23.99 -8.04 30.01
C LEU A 377 23.13 -8.78 31.05
N ALA A 378 21.81 -8.86 30.80
CA ALA A 378 20.89 -9.65 31.63
C ALA A 378 21.25 -11.13 31.67
N LEU A 379 21.63 -11.72 30.53
CA LEU A 379 22.11 -13.09 30.45
C LEU A 379 23.40 -13.33 31.24
N LEU A 380 24.38 -12.41 31.14
CA LEU A 380 25.63 -12.48 31.91
C LEU A 380 25.39 -12.37 33.41
N GLN A 381 24.43 -11.51 33.82
CA GLN A 381 24.06 -11.39 35.24
C GLN A 381 23.37 -12.67 35.75
N ALA A 382 22.50 -13.28 34.93
CA ALA A 382 21.80 -14.53 35.27
C ALA A 382 22.76 -15.74 35.37
N THR A 383 23.87 -15.75 34.61
CA THR A 383 24.88 -16.81 34.62
C THR A 383 25.91 -16.65 35.74
N GLY A 384 25.76 -15.68 36.63
CA GLY A 384 26.62 -15.52 37.83
C GLY A 384 28.02 -15.00 37.52
N PHE A 385 28.23 -14.38 36.38
CA PHE A 385 29.49 -13.73 36.04
C PHE A 385 29.60 -12.42 36.83
N THR A 386 30.20 -12.48 38.03
CA THR A 386 30.73 -11.29 38.69
C THR A 386 31.94 -10.84 37.89
N PRO A 387 31.99 -9.58 37.37
CA PRO A 387 33.20 -9.08 36.77
C PRO A 387 34.30 -9.13 37.84
N ALA A 388 35.36 -9.90 37.57
CA ALA A 388 36.56 -9.83 38.38
C ALA A 388 36.99 -8.37 38.39
N SER A 389 37.15 -7.80 39.58
CA SER A 389 37.69 -6.46 39.77
C SER A 389 39.07 -6.43 39.09
N ALA A 390 39.10 -6.01 37.86
CA ALA A 390 40.33 -5.62 37.22
C ALA A 390 40.75 -4.33 37.91
N ASP A 391 41.82 -4.38 38.68
CA ASP A 391 42.60 -3.23 39.09
C ASP A 391 43.02 -2.48 37.81
N VAL A 392 42.18 -1.57 37.38
CA VAL A 392 42.59 -0.58 36.37
C VAL A 392 43.35 0.48 37.14
N PRO A 393 44.66 0.66 36.87
CA PRO A 393 45.39 1.76 37.48
C PRO A 393 44.69 3.04 37.07
N ALA A 394 44.31 3.84 38.07
CA ALA A 394 43.65 5.14 37.89
C ALA A 394 44.56 6.04 37.05
N ILE A 395 44.20 6.23 35.80
CA ILE A 395 44.73 7.33 34.99
C ILE A 395 44.09 8.60 35.59
N PRO A 396 44.90 9.57 36.08
CA PRO A 396 44.33 10.79 36.64
C PRO A 396 43.61 11.54 35.53
N VAL A 397 42.32 11.62 35.63
CA VAL A 397 41.50 12.52 34.82
C VAL A 397 41.82 13.93 35.30
N GLN A 398 42.72 14.60 34.60
CA GLN A 398 42.85 16.03 34.70
C GLN A 398 41.64 16.67 34.08
N SER A 399 40.80 17.24 34.91
CA SER A 399 39.76 18.16 34.50
C SER A 399 40.42 19.33 33.74
N PRO A 400 40.01 19.66 32.53
CA PRO A 400 40.46 20.90 31.94
C PRO A 400 39.84 22.06 32.70
N GLU A 401 40.66 22.76 33.48
CA GLU A 401 40.35 24.11 33.93
C GLU A 401 40.06 24.99 32.73
N VAL A 402 38.94 25.70 32.82
CA VAL A 402 38.54 26.73 31.86
C VAL A 402 39.56 27.86 31.97
N ALA A 403 40.64 27.78 31.22
CA ALA A 403 41.53 28.90 30.99
C ALA A 403 40.94 29.76 29.89
N SER A 404 40.44 30.91 30.26
CA SER A 404 40.14 32.02 29.36
C SER A 404 41.42 32.52 28.70
N ALA A 405 41.77 31.96 27.57
CA ALA A 405 42.79 32.51 26.69
C ALA A 405 42.10 33.27 25.59
N LYS A 406 42.18 34.61 25.66
CA LYS A 406 42.02 35.47 24.49
C LYS A 406 43.05 35.05 23.48
N ALA A 407 42.67 34.39 22.44
CA ALA A 407 43.52 34.16 21.29
C ALA A 407 43.21 35.27 20.27
N ASP A 408 44.27 36.01 19.95
CA ASP A 408 44.35 37.02 18.89
C ASP A 408 43.84 36.42 17.57
N VAL A 409 42.88 37.10 16.97
CA VAL A 409 42.42 36.85 15.63
C VAL A 409 43.47 37.38 14.67
N PRO A 410 44.10 36.57 13.81
CA PRO A 410 44.88 37.14 12.72
C PRO A 410 43.88 37.77 11.73
N GLU A 411 44.03 39.06 11.47
CA GLU A 411 43.46 39.75 10.33
C GLU A 411 43.88 39.04 9.04
N ILE A 412 42.93 38.30 8.44
CA ILE A 412 43.07 37.83 7.07
C ILE A 412 42.34 38.81 6.18
N THR A 413 43.13 39.67 5.57
CA THR A 413 42.78 40.53 4.45
C THR A 413 42.30 39.67 3.27
N ALA A 414 41.09 40.00 2.78
CA ALA A 414 40.56 39.85 1.43
C ALA A 414 40.85 38.54 0.66
N ALA A 415 39.89 37.62 0.70
CA ALA A 415 39.50 36.83 -0.48
C ALA A 415 37.98 36.76 -0.53
N HIS A 416 37.35 37.54 -1.38
CA HIS A 416 35.96 37.53 -1.70
C HIS A 416 35.63 36.22 -2.43
N ASP A 417 34.46 35.60 -2.07
CA ASP A 417 33.70 34.57 -2.79
C ASP A 417 33.94 33.08 -2.45
N ALA A 418 34.26 32.72 -1.25
CA ALA A 418 34.13 31.32 -0.86
C ALA A 418 32.73 31.08 -0.17
N ARG A 419 31.77 30.44 -0.88
CA ARG A 419 30.51 29.97 -0.30
C ARG A 419 30.80 28.76 0.57
N ILE A 420 30.62 28.88 1.89
CA ILE A 420 30.84 27.79 2.85
C ILE A 420 29.47 27.23 3.24
N PRO A 421 29.21 25.90 3.16
CA PRO A 421 27.95 25.33 3.62
C PRO A 421 27.70 25.70 5.09
N PHE A 422 26.47 26.09 5.41
CA PHE A 422 26.08 26.48 6.76
C PHE A 422 25.87 25.24 7.65
N PRO A 423 26.64 25.06 8.74
CA PRO A 423 26.67 23.79 9.50
C PRO A 423 25.53 23.62 10.52
N SER A 424 24.90 24.74 10.96
CA SER A 424 23.91 24.72 12.08
C SER A 424 22.47 24.83 11.61
N MET A 425 22.11 24.19 10.50
CA MET A 425 20.72 24.16 10.02
C MET A 425 19.70 23.57 11.02
N PRO A 426 19.99 22.51 11.77
CA PRO A 426 19.08 21.98 12.78
C PRO A 426 18.65 23.02 13.82
N ASP A 427 19.59 23.84 14.28
CA ASP A 427 19.34 24.86 15.30
C ASP A 427 18.43 25.98 14.77
N VAL A 428 18.59 26.34 13.48
CA VAL A 428 17.72 27.33 12.81
C VAL A 428 16.31 26.78 12.65
N CYS A 429 16.16 25.51 12.28
CA CYS A 429 14.85 24.86 12.14
C CYS A 429 14.14 24.73 13.49
N GLU A 430 14.85 24.46 14.57
CA GLU A 430 14.31 24.39 15.93
C GLU A 430 13.84 25.76 16.40
N TYR A 431 14.59 26.85 16.10
CA TYR A 431 14.20 28.21 16.45
C TYR A 431 12.97 28.71 15.70
N LEU A 432 12.78 28.29 14.43
CA LEU A 432 11.64 28.70 13.60
C LEU A 432 10.31 28.15 14.12
N ALA A 433 10.30 27.01 14.82
CA ALA A 433 9.12 26.33 15.40
C ALA A 433 7.94 26.13 14.41
N ASP A 434 8.19 26.26 13.09
CA ASP A 434 7.22 26.09 12.02
C ASP A 434 7.61 24.88 11.17
N PRO A 435 6.84 23.77 11.21
CA PRO A 435 7.17 22.54 10.49
C PRO A 435 7.26 22.71 8.98
N SER A 436 6.45 23.62 8.39
CA SER A 436 6.41 23.85 6.95
C SER A 436 7.67 24.58 6.47
N LEU A 437 8.02 25.66 7.14
CA LEU A 437 9.24 26.44 6.82
C LEU A 437 10.51 25.63 7.07
N SER A 438 10.53 24.84 8.15
CA SER A 438 11.65 23.95 8.46
C SER A 438 11.85 22.89 7.40
N ALA A 439 10.79 22.33 6.82
CA ALA A 439 10.88 21.34 5.74
C ALA A 439 11.47 21.94 4.46
N PHE A 440 11.03 23.12 4.05
CA PHE A 440 11.58 23.81 2.86
C PHE A 440 13.02 24.25 3.05
N LEU A 441 13.41 24.77 4.23
CA LEU A 441 14.78 25.15 4.54
C LEU A 441 15.72 23.94 4.63
N SER A 442 15.25 22.80 5.10
CA SER A 442 16.04 21.55 5.14
C SER A 442 16.35 20.99 3.76
N ASN A 443 15.51 21.26 2.77
CA ASN A 443 15.72 20.87 1.37
C ASN A 443 16.59 21.86 0.60
N ALA A 444 16.66 23.12 1.04
CA ALA A 444 17.44 24.17 0.40
C ALA A 444 18.95 24.02 0.69
N LYS A 445 19.76 24.44 -0.25
CA LYS A 445 21.23 24.56 -0.05
C LYS A 445 21.54 25.93 0.59
N VAL A 446 22.04 25.93 1.82
CA VAL A 446 22.31 27.15 2.57
C VAL A 446 23.81 27.37 2.70
N TYR A 447 24.28 28.52 2.30
CA TYR A 447 25.70 28.92 2.34
C TYR A 447 25.89 30.17 3.17
N SER A 448 27.00 30.22 3.90
CA SER A 448 27.49 31.38 4.64
C SER A 448 28.56 32.10 3.79
N CYS A 449 28.39 33.40 3.62
CA CYS A 449 29.37 34.25 2.94
C CYS A 449 29.57 35.55 3.76
N GLY A 450 30.51 35.53 4.72
CA GLY A 450 30.70 36.65 5.66
C GLY A 450 29.48 36.91 6.54
N SER A 451 28.86 38.08 6.45
CA SER A 451 27.63 38.43 7.18
C SER A 451 26.33 38.15 6.40
N LYS A 452 26.43 37.46 5.28
CA LYS A 452 25.30 37.14 4.42
C LYS A 452 25.05 35.63 4.39
N ILE A 453 23.78 35.21 4.41
CA ILE A 453 23.36 33.83 4.18
C ILE A 453 22.69 33.76 2.82
N ILE A 454 23.15 32.82 2.00
CA ILE A 454 22.61 32.56 0.66
C ILE A 454 21.80 31.26 0.74
N ILE A 455 20.51 31.35 0.42
CA ILE A 455 19.60 30.20 0.37
C ILE A 455 19.31 29.92 -1.11
N SER A 456 19.73 28.74 -1.60
CA SER A 456 19.55 28.29 -2.96
C SER A 456 18.54 27.13 -2.99
N ALA A 457 17.43 27.33 -3.70
CA ALA A 457 16.35 26.36 -3.83
C ALA A 457 15.61 26.50 -5.16
N ALA A 458 14.65 25.60 -5.44
CA ALA A 458 13.81 25.70 -6.62
C ALA A 458 12.93 26.99 -6.58
N GLU A 459 12.60 27.53 -7.74
CA GLU A 459 11.90 28.83 -7.88
C GLU A 459 10.59 28.87 -7.06
N PHE A 460 9.81 27.78 -7.09
CA PHE A 460 8.59 27.62 -6.30
C PHE A 460 8.84 27.64 -4.77
N GLU A 461 9.91 26.99 -4.30
CA GLU A 461 10.27 26.97 -2.87
C GLU A 461 10.74 28.33 -2.38
N LEU A 462 11.46 29.07 -3.24
CA LEU A 462 11.90 30.43 -2.94
C LEU A 462 10.75 31.43 -2.79
N GLU A 463 9.67 31.29 -3.58
CA GLU A 463 8.48 32.14 -3.42
C GLU A 463 7.85 31.95 -2.05
N ILE A 464 7.79 30.70 -1.56
CA ILE A 464 7.24 30.40 -0.22
C ILE A 464 8.16 30.94 0.88
N LEU A 465 9.47 30.75 0.77
CA LEU A 465 10.44 31.20 1.76
C LEU A 465 10.51 32.74 1.84
N LYS A 466 10.31 33.45 0.74
CA LYS A 466 10.27 34.91 0.70
C LYS A 466 9.06 35.52 1.44
N ILE A 467 7.95 34.79 1.57
CA ILE A 467 6.77 35.28 2.30
C ILE A 467 7.11 35.49 3.76
N ASP A 468 7.95 34.62 4.34
CA ASP A 468 8.35 34.68 5.75
C ASP A 468 9.83 35.10 5.95
N GLU A 469 10.38 35.92 5.04
CA GLU A 469 11.78 36.39 5.04
C GLU A 469 12.22 36.95 6.39
N GLU A 470 11.40 37.77 7.04
CA GLU A 470 11.73 38.33 8.34
C GLU A 470 11.89 37.30 9.46
N LYS A 471 11.04 36.24 9.45
CA LYS A 471 11.15 35.15 10.42
C LYS A 471 12.45 34.35 10.21
N ILE A 472 12.77 34.07 8.96
CA ILE A 472 13.99 33.36 8.56
C ILE A 472 15.23 34.17 8.95
N LYS A 473 15.22 35.47 8.65
CA LYS A 473 16.32 36.39 9.02
C LYS A 473 16.53 36.48 10.53
N ASN A 474 15.44 36.52 11.31
CA ASN A 474 15.51 36.53 12.77
C ASN A 474 16.06 35.23 13.33
N ALA A 475 15.68 34.07 12.75
CA ALA A 475 16.18 32.76 13.16
C ALA A 475 17.69 32.63 12.90
N PHE A 476 18.19 33.00 11.72
CA PHE A 476 19.63 33.01 11.45
C PHE A 476 20.38 34.00 12.34
N THR A 477 19.82 35.18 12.57
CA THR A 477 20.42 36.19 13.48
C THR A 477 20.52 35.66 14.92
N ALA A 478 19.52 34.94 15.41
CA ALA A 478 19.51 34.34 16.74
C ALA A 478 20.56 33.23 16.90
N VAL A 479 20.68 32.34 15.89
CA VAL A 479 21.64 31.24 15.91
C VAL A 479 23.09 31.70 15.72
N ILE A 480 23.31 32.68 14.85
CA ILE A 480 24.66 33.20 14.57
C ILE A 480 25.12 34.23 15.61
N GLY A 481 24.19 34.88 16.31
CA GLY A 481 24.46 35.93 17.30
C GLY A 481 24.87 37.27 16.69
N GLN A 482 24.78 37.46 15.39
CA GLN A 482 25.10 38.70 14.64
C GLN A 482 24.01 38.99 13.63
N LYS A 483 23.79 40.28 13.32
CA LYS A 483 22.80 40.69 12.34
C LYS A 483 23.23 40.18 10.97
N THR A 484 22.39 39.34 10.36
CA THR A 484 22.69 38.64 9.12
C THR A 484 21.69 39.00 8.04
N ASP A 485 22.16 39.23 6.81
CA ASP A 485 21.29 39.44 5.66
C ASP A 485 21.08 38.12 4.91
N VAL A 486 19.83 37.81 4.52
CA VAL A 486 19.48 36.60 3.78
C VAL A 486 19.25 36.95 2.32
N ILE A 487 19.87 36.19 1.42
CA ILE A 487 19.74 36.35 -0.04
C ILE A 487 19.17 35.02 -0.58
N PHE A 488 18.13 35.14 -1.40
CA PHE A 488 17.49 33.97 -2.05
C PHE A 488 17.95 33.91 -3.51
N GLU A 489 18.55 32.77 -3.91
CA GLU A 489 19.01 32.49 -5.27
C GLU A 489 18.30 31.27 -5.83
N ALA A 490 17.82 31.32 -7.10
CA ALA A 490 17.27 30.17 -7.78
C ALA A 490 18.39 29.16 -8.10
N ASP A 491 18.17 27.89 -7.79
CA ASP A 491 19.07 26.80 -8.17
C ASP A 491 18.77 26.43 -9.63
N ASP A 492 19.53 26.97 -10.58
CA ASP A 492 19.34 26.79 -12.03
C ASP A 492 19.59 25.36 -12.53
N GLY A 493 19.67 24.39 -11.64
CA GLY A 493 19.70 22.95 -11.98
C GLY A 493 20.84 22.49 -12.89
N LYS A 494 21.74 23.36 -13.31
CA LYS A 494 22.94 23.05 -14.10
C LYS A 494 24.03 22.51 -13.21
N SER A 495 23.87 21.32 -12.75
CA SER A 495 24.88 20.51 -12.08
C SER A 495 25.70 19.79 -13.16
N LYS A 496 27.00 19.85 -13.06
CA LYS A 496 28.14 19.11 -13.68
C LYS A 496 27.89 17.83 -14.51
N ARG A 497 26.65 17.45 -14.79
CA ARG A 497 26.30 16.34 -15.67
C ARG A 497 26.23 16.75 -17.15
N ASP A 498 25.92 18.03 -17.43
CA ASP A 498 25.81 18.51 -18.81
C ASP A 498 27.18 18.78 -19.41
N ASP A 499 28.17 19.24 -18.61
CA ASP A 499 29.53 19.46 -19.09
C ASP A 499 30.25 18.15 -19.44
N ALA A 500 29.94 17.05 -18.75
CA ALA A 500 30.52 15.72 -19.07
C ALA A 500 29.86 15.07 -20.30
N GLN A 501 28.58 15.35 -20.56
CA GLN A 501 27.91 14.88 -21.78
C GLN A 501 28.31 15.71 -23.01
N GLN A 502 28.49 17.02 -22.85
CA GLN A 502 28.94 17.87 -23.93
C GLN A 502 30.39 17.58 -24.35
N SER A 503 31.30 17.34 -23.37
CA SER A 503 32.68 16.95 -23.68
C SER A 503 32.78 15.57 -24.35
N PHE A 504 31.86 14.64 -24.06
CA PHE A 504 31.81 13.30 -24.68
C PHE A 504 31.23 13.37 -26.12
N ILE A 505 30.37 14.33 -26.42
CA ILE A 505 29.85 14.56 -27.77
C ILE A 505 30.88 15.26 -28.66
N ASP A 506 31.68 16.17 -28.08
CA ASP A 506 32.74 16.89 -28.78
C ASP A 506 33.97 16.01 -29.07
N GLU A 507 34.18 14.91 -28.30
CA GLU A 507 35.22 13.91 -28.61
C GLU A 507 34.81 12.87 -29.67
N LEU A 508 33.53 12.79 -30.04
CA LEU A 508 32.99 11.86 -31.03
C LEU A 508 32.64 12.52 -32.36
N SER A 509 32.83 13.82 -32.52
CA SER A 509 32.73 14.58 -33.77
C SER A 509 34.12 14.96 -34.32
#